data_e07ef3104a035990e3632b03d4eeda7a
#
_entry.id   e07ef3104a035990e3632b03d4eeda7a
#
_cell.length_a   1.000
_cell.length_b   1.000
_cell.length_c   1.000
_cell.angle_alpha   90.00
_cell.angle_beta   90.00
_cell.angle_gamma   90.00
#
_symmetry.space_group_name_H-M   'P 1'
#
loop_
_entity.id
_entity.type
_entity.pdbx_description
1 polymer ?
#
loop_
_entity_poly.entity_id
_entity_poly.type
_entity_poly.pdbx_seq_one_letter_code
_entity_poly.pdbx_strand_id
1 'polypeptide(L)'
;MRDAVREDCQTEYRHVVRRERMVEDLMERGRQAGIVVLHAPDGFGKTSILMQYADGVRADAGRGGVKTIEAAGAVFQELMVQLEYIEDELAMAAEPLVVIDNVPLFAVDETAQLVARLRQLRDEGCELLLSCLPSNRTLVYALGDSIKVNAQGLRVQPRE
;
A
#
# COMPACT_ATOMS: atom_id res chain seq x y z
N MET A 1 -12.17 4.63 -37.91
CA MET A 1 -12.09 5.63 -36.82
C MET A 1 -13.00 5.27 -35.64
N ARG A 2 -14.25 4.87 -35.89
CA ARG A 2 -15.18 4.48 -34.83
C ARG A 2 -14.85 3.14 -34.15
N ASP A 3 -14.20 2.19 -34.87
CA ASP A 3 -13.87 0.86 -34.35
C ASP A 3 -12.64 0.87 -33.44
N ALA A 4 -11.64 1.75 -33.71
CA ALA A 4 -10.45 1.91 -32.87
C ALA A 4 -10.79 2.47 -31.47
N VAL A 5 -11.74 3.41 -31.39
CA VAL A 5 -12.18 4.00 -30.14
C VAL A 5 -12.94 2.99 -29.25
N ARG A 6 -13.70 2.07 -29.87
CA ARG A 6 -14.40 1.00 -29.16
C ARG A 6 -13.45 -0.06 -28.61
N GLU A 7 -12.40 -0.42 -29.35
CA GLU A 7 -11.39 -1.36 -28.91
C GLU A 7 -10.60 -0.82 -27.71
N ASP A 8 -10.23 0.45 -27.75
CA ASP A 8 -9.52 1.10 -26.64
C ASP A 8 -10.37 1.12 -25.35
N CYS A 9 -11.64 1.48 -25.44
CA CYS A 9 -12.57 1.47 -24.31
C CYS A 9 -12.77 0.07 -23.71
N GLN A 10 -12.84 -0.97 -24.55
CA GLN A 10 -12.98 -2.35 -24.08
C GLN A 10 -11.70 -2.84 -23.40
N THR A 11 -10.55 -2.46 -23.89
CA THR A 11 -9.25 -2.81 -23.30
C THR A 11 -9.08 -2.14 -21.95
N GLU A 12 -9.40 -0.85 -21.84
CA GLU A 12 -9.37 -0.12 -20.57
C GLU A 12 -10.33 -0.71 -19.55
N TYR A 13 -11.55 -1.07 -19.96
CA TYR A 13 -12.54 -1.71 -19.09
C TYR A 13 -12.04 -3.05 -18.54
N ARG A 14 -11.45 -3.89 -19.39
CA ARG A 14 -10.86 -5.17 -18.96
C ARG A 14 -9.72 -4.98 -17.97
N HIS A 15 -8.86 -4.00 -18.18
CA HIS A 15 -7.76 -3.68 -17.27
C HIS A 15 -8.29 -3.21 -15.91
N VAL A 16 -9.31 -2.38 -15.89
CA VAL A 16 -9.95 -1.91 -14.66
C VAL A 16 -10.55 -3.06 -13.86
N VAL A 17 -11.31 -3.97 -14.51
CA VAL A 17 -11.92 -5.14 -13.84
C VAL A 17 -10.87 -6.07 -13.25
N ARG A 18 -9.77 -6.34 -13.96
CA ARG A 18 -8.68 -7.19 -13.46
C ARG A 18 -7.95 -6.55 -12.29
N ARG A 19 -7.76 -5.23 -12.34
CA ARG A 19 -7.12 -4.49 -11.26
C ARG A 19 -8.00 -4.50 -10.00
N GLU A 20 -9.32 -4.37 -10.15
CA GLU A 20 -10.27 -4.49 -9.05
C GLU A 20 -10.17 -5.84 -8.36
N ARG A 21 -10.13 -6.95 -9.11
CA ARG A 21 -9.98 -8.29 -8.55
C ARG A 21 -8.65 -8.47 -7.83
N MET A 22 -7.58 -7.93 -8.40
CA MET A 22 -6.26 -7.96 -7.77
C MET A 22 -6.27 -7.20 -6.45
N VAL A 23 -6.89 -6.02 -6.41
CA VAL A 23 -7.01 -5.21 -5.20
C VAL A 23 -7.86 -5.92 -4.15
N GLU A 24 -9.00 -6.52 -4.53
CA GLU A 24 -9.84 -7.30 -3.62
C GLU A 24 -9.10 -8.48 -3.00
N ASP A 25 -8.37 -9.25 -3.81
CA ASP A 25 -7.53 -10.35 -3.32
C ASP A 25 -6.45 -9.84 -2.37
N LEU A 26 -5.81 -8.74 -2.72
CA LEU A 26 -4.77 -8.12 -1.92
C LEU A 26 -5.33 -7.62 -0.58
N MET A 27 -6.53 -7.04 -0.58
CA MET A 27 -7.20 -6.58 0.64
C MET A 27 -7.48 -7.73 1.60
N GLU A 28 -7.96 -8.86 1.09
CA GLU A 28 -8.23 -10.04 1.91
C GLU A 28 -6.94 -10.59 2.54
N ARG A 29 -5.89 -10.72 1.74
CA ARG A 29 -4.58 -11.17 2.21
C ARG A 29 -3.94 -10.18 3.18
N GLY A 30 -4.05 -8.89 2.88
CA GLY A 30 -3.51 -7.82 3.71
C GLY A 30 -4.18 -7.71 5.07
N ARG A 31 -5.49 -7.93 5.12
CA ARG A 31 -6.24 -7.95 6.38
C ARG A 31 -5.72 -9.04 7.33
N GLN A 32 -5.36 -10.20 6.80
CA GLN A 32 -4.82 -11.31 7.58
C GLN A 32 -3.37 -11.05 8.01
N ALA A 33 -2.53 -10.55 7.11
CA ALA A 33 -1.11 -10.34 7.38
C ALA A 33 -0.83 -9.06 8.19
N GLY A 34 -1.67 -8.05 8.04
CA GLY A 34 -1.54 -6.76 8.70
C GLY A 34 -0.61 -5.76 8.00
N ILE A 35 0.33 -6.22 7.17
CA ILE A 35 1.24 -5.35 6.42
C ILE A 35 1.34 -5.83 4.97
N VAL A 36 1.15 -4.91 4.04
CA VAL A 36 1.33 -5.12 2.60
C VAL A 36 2.36 -4.12 2.07
N VAL A 37 3.34 -4.59 1.31
CA VAL A 37 4.38 -3.75 0.69
C VAL A 37 4.34 -3.93 -0.81
N LEU A 38 4.11 -2.84 -1.54
CA LEU A 38 4.23 -2.80 -3.00
C LEU A 38 5.61 -2.23 -3.35
N HIS A 39 6.47 -3.04 -3.97
CA HIS A 39 7.80 -2.60 -4.37
C HIS A 39 8.00 -2.78 -5.87
N ALA A 40 7.98 -1.69 -6.58
CA ALA A 40 8.12 -1.66 -8.04
C ALA A 40 8.67 -0.31 -8.49
N PRO A 41 9.27 -0.24 -9.69
CA PRO A 41 9.71 1.04 -10.26
C PRO A 41 8.54 2.01 -10.45
N ASP A 42 8.84 3.28 -10.63
CA ASP A 42 7.83 4.27 -10.99
C ASP A 42 7.14 3.88 -12.31
N GLY A 43 5.88 4.22 -12.44
CA GLY A 43 5.08 3.92 -13.63
C GLY A 43 4.37 2.57 -13.61
N PHE A 44 4.52 1.76 -12.56
CA PHE A 44 3.81 0.48 -12.42
C PHE A 44 2.44 0.59 -11.75
N GLY A 45 1.99 1.81 -11.45
CA GLY A 45 0.66 2.04 -10.89
C GLY A 45 0.50 1.77 -9.40
N LYS A 46 1.61 1.79 -8.63
CA LYS A 46 1.56 1.58 -7.18
C LYS A 46 0.59 2.53 -6.48
N THR A 47 0.70 3.82 -6.77
CA THR A 47 -0.16 4.83 -6.16
C THR A 47 -1.64 4.58 -6.45
N SER A 48 -1.98 4.23 -7.70
CA SER A 48 -3.36 3.89 -8.08
C SER A 48 -3.88 2.69 -7.29
N ILE A 49 -3.06 1.67 -7.09
CA ILE A 49 -3.43 0.48 -6.31
C ILE A 49 -3.64 0.83 -4.85
N LEU A 50 -2.75 1.64 -4.26
CA LEU A 50 -2.90 2.12 -2.89
C LEU A 50 -4.21 2.88 -2.70
N MET A 51 -4.56 3.74 -3.65
CA MET A 51 -5.79 4.53 -3.60
C MET A 51 -7.03 3.64 -3.74
N GLN A 52 -7.03 2.67 -4.65
CA GLN A 52 -8.12 1.71 -4.79
C GLN A 52 -8.32 0.86 -3.55
N TYR A 53 -7.22 0.42 -2.96
CA TYR A 53 -7.23 -0.32 -1.69
C TYR A 53 -7.84 0.52 -0.57
N ALA A 54 -7.39 1.76 -0.43
CA ALA A 54 -7.91 2.69 0.56
C ALA A 54 -9.41 2.96 0.37
N ASP A 55 -9.85 3.14 -0.87
CA ASP A 55 -11.27 3.35 -1.19
C ASP A 55 -12.11 2.11 -0.82
N GLY A 56 -11.59 0.92 -1.05
CA GLY A 56 -12.24 -0.32 -0.65
C GLY A 56 -12.42 -0.43 0.87
N VAL A 57 -11.42 -0.01 1.62
CA VAL A 57 -11.49 0.01 3.09
C VAL A 57 -12.49 1.06 3.58
N ARG A 58 -12.52 2.25 2.96
CA ARG A 58 -13.51 3.29 3.31
C ARG A 58 -14.93 2.84 3.04
N ALA A 59 -15.15 2.00 2.03
CA ALA A 59 -16.46 1.48 1.69
C ALA A 59 -16.95 0.40 2.66
N ASP A 60 -16.06 -0.18 3.46
CA ASP A 60 -16.40 -1.20 4.46
C ASP A 60 -16.93 -0.52 5.73
N ALA A 61 -18.23 -0.69 5.99
CA ALA A 61 -18.90 -0.07 7.14
C ALA A 61 -18.41 -0.59 8.50
N GLY A 62 -17.77 -1.76 8.53
CA GLY A 62 -17.21 -2.35 9.74
C GLY A 62 -15.84 -1.79 10.11
N ARG A 63 -15.26 -0.97 9.25
CA ARG A 63 -13.91 -0.42 9.44
C ARG A 63 -13.98 1.09 9.66
N GLY A 64 -13.08 1.60 10.49
CA GLY A 64 -13.04 3.01 10.83
C GLY A 64 -11.65 3.62 10.62
N GLY A 65 -11.59 4.63 9.77
CA GLY A 65 -10.41 5.44 9.59
C GLY A 65 -9.42 4.92 8.56
N VAL A 66 -9.12 5.78 7.60
CA VAL A 66 -8.01 5.60 6.66
C VAL A 66 -7.16 6.87 6.72
N LYS A 67 -5.86 6.70 6.96
CA LYS A 67 -4.89 7.79 6.92
C LYS A 67 -3.86 7.50 5.85
N THR A 68 -3.55 8.52 5.04
CA THR A 68 -2.58 8.41 3.95
C THR A 68 -1.44 9.38 4.18
N ILE A 69 -0.21 8.86 4.07
CA ILE A 69 1.02 9.66 4.14
C ILE A 69 1.71 9.55 2.77
N GLU A 70 2.01 10.71 2.16
CA GLU A 70 2.93 10.78 1.02
C GLU A 70 4.34 10.98 1.58
N ALA A 71 5.17 9.96 1.47
CA ALA A 71 6.50 9.95 2.09
C ALA A 71 7.64 10.31 1.13
N ALA A 72 7.35 10.59 -0.15
CA ALA A 72 8.38 10.99 -1.11
C ALA A 72 9.11 12.23 -0.60
N GLY A 73 10.46 12.15 -0.52
CA GLY A 73 11.27 13.25 -0.03
C GLY A 73 11.19 13.53 1.47
N ALA A 74 10.46 12.71 2.22
CA ALA A 74 10.32 12.90 3.67
C ALA A 74 11.63 12.60 4.40
N VAL A 75 11.92 13.40 5.41
CA VAL A 75 13.00 13.12 6.37
C VAL A 75 12.49 12.10 7.39
N PHE A 76 13.37 11.21 7.83
CA PHE A 76 13.01 10.13 8.76
C PHE A 76 12.26 10.65 10.00
N GLN A 77 12.75 11.72 10.64
CA GLN A 77 12.13 12.28 11.84
C GLN A 77 10.70 12.79 11.56
N GLU A 78 10.47 13.41 10.42
CA GLU A 78 9.14 13.87 10.03
C GLU A 78 8.17 12.71 9.87
N LEU A 79 8.61 11.63 9.23
CA LEU A 79 7.78 10.44 9.07
C LEU A 79 7.42 9.82 10.43
N MET A 80 8.37 9.72 11.33
CA MET A 80 8.14 9.15 12.67
C MET A 80 7.16 10.00 13.48
N VAL A 81 7.25 11.32 13.39
CA VAL A 81 6.31 12.24 14.04
C VAL A 81 4.90 12.08 13.46
N GLN A 82 4.77 11.95 12.14
CA GLN A 82 3.49 11.74 11.50
C GLN A 82 2.85 10.41 11.94
N LEU A 83 3.63 9.34 12.06
CA LEU A 83 3.14 8.05 12.53
C LEU A 83 2.66 8.10 13.98
N GLU A 84 3.36 8.80 14.84
CA GLU A 84 2.94 9.03 16.23
C GLU A 84 1.61 9.78 16.30
N TYR A 85 1.47 10.84 15.52
CA TYR A 85 0.24 11.63 15.45
C TYR A 85 -0.95 10.79 14.95
N ILE A 86 -0.72 9.98 13.91
CA ILE A 86 -1.74 9.09 13.35
C ILE A 86 -2.16 8.02 14.37
N GLU A 87 -1.22 7.46 15.11
CA GLU A 87 -1.52 6.50 16.16
C GLU A 87 -2.51 7.07 17.18
N ASP A 88 -2.28 8.30 17.61
CA ASP A 88 -3.18 9.00 18.55
C ASP A 88 -4.58 9.22 17.92
N GLU A 89 -4.63 9.64 16.65
CA GLU A 89 -5.91 9.85 15.95
C GLU A 89 -6.72 8.57 15.75
N LEU A 90 -6.04 7.44 15.54
CA LEU A 90 -6.69 6.18 15.22
C LEU A 90 -6.87 5.25 16.42
N ALA A 91 -6.49 5.69 17.63
CA ALA A 91 -6.52 4.87 18.83
C ALA A 91 -7.90 4.25 19.14
N MET A 92 -8.98 4.92 18.75
CA MET A 92 -10.34 4.46 18.96
C MET A 92 -11.03 3.93 17.70
N ALA A 93 -10.32 3.89 16.58
CA ALA A 93 -10.89 3.41 15.31
C ALA A 93 -10.90 1.88 15.25
N ALA A 94 -11.94 1.31 14.63
CA ALA A 94 -12.04 -0.12 14.41
C ALA A 94 -11.26 -0.51 13.14
N GLU A 95 -10.26 -1.35 13.28
CA GLU A 95 -9.43 -1.87 12.18
C GLU A 95 -8.98 -0.77 11.19
N PRO A 96 -8.27 0.28 11.67
CA PRO A 96 -7.87 1.39 10.80
C PRO A 96 -6.80 0.97 9.78
N LEU A 97 -6.76 1.68 8.65
CA LEU A 97 -5.74 1.51 7.62
C LEU A 97 -4.83 2.74 7.59
N VAL A 98 -3.53 2.50 7.59
CA VAL A 98 -2.51 3.53 7.35
C VAL A 98 -1.81 3.23 6.03
N VAL A 99 -1.85 4.16 5.10
CA VAL A 99 -1.19 4.06 3.80
C VAL A 99 0.03 4.98 3.79
N ILE A 100 1.19 4.43 3.45
CA ILE A 100 2.43 5.20 3.32
C ILE A 100 2.97 5.01 1.91
N ASP A 101 2.80 6.00 1.07
CA ASP A 101 3.23 5.96 -0.33
C ASP A 101 4.66 6.49 -0.46
N ASN A 102 5.46 5.83 -1.29
CA ASN A 102 6.82 6.22 -1.65
C ASN A 102 7.76 6.34 -0.44
N VAL A 103 7.86 5.29 0.37
CA VAL A 103 8.79 5.27 1.50
C VAL A 103 10.23 5.43 1.01
N PRO A 104 10.96 6.47 1.45
CA PRO A 104 12.34 6.69 1.03
C PRO A 104 13.30 5.62 1.54
N LEU A 105 14.47 5.55 0.91
CA LEU A 105 15.57 4.75 1.42
C LEU A 105 16.23 5.48 2.59
N PHE A 106 16.03 4.99 3.79
CA PHE A 106 16.66 5.51 4.99
C PHE A 106 17.92 4.71 5.35
N ALA A 107 18.71 5.20 6.28
CA ALA A 107 19.83 4.45 6.84
C ALA A 107 19.36 3.14 7.50
N VAL A 108 20.23 2.18 7.67
CA VAL A 108 19.89 0.85 8.19
C VAL A 108 19.25 0.92 9.59
N ASP A 109 19.82 1.73 10.48
CA ASP A 109 19.30 1.92 11.83
C ASP A 109 17.95 2.66 11.83
N GLU A 110 17.79 3.66 10.96
CA GLU A 110 16.52 4.35 10.78
C GLU A 110 15.44 3.42 10.24
N THR A 111 15.78 2.60 9.25
CA THR A 111 14.85 1.58 8.71
C THR A 111 14.43 0.60 9.79
N ALA A 112 15.34 0.16 10.64
CA ALA A 112 15.01 -0.74 11.76
C ALA A 112 14.02 -0.11 12.74
N GLN A 113 14.19 1.17 13.04
CA GLN A 113 13.28 1.91 13.89
C GLN A 113 11.90 2.07 13.26
N LEU A 114 11.86 2.37 11.96
CA LEU A 114 10.61 2.46 11.20
C LEU A 114 9.85 1.13 11.23
N VAL A 115 10.54 0.03 10.93
CA VAL A 115 9.95 -1.31 10.94
C VAL A 115 9.40 -1.68 12.32
N ALA A 116 10.13 -1.39 13.38
CA ALA A 116 9.67 -1.62 14.75
C ALA A 116 8.38 -0.85 15.03
N ARG A 117 8.29 0.40 14.56
CA ARG A 117 7.10 1.22 14.73
C ARG A 117 5.91 0.69 13.93
N LEU A 118 6.14 0.26 12.70
CA LEU A 118 5.10 -0.33 11.85
C LEU A 118 4.55 -1.62 12.46
N ARG A 119 5.42 -2.47 12.99
CA ARG A 119 4.99 -3.69 13.67
C ARG A 119 4.18 -3.41 14.94
N GLN A 120 4.56 -2.39 15.69
CA GLN A 120 3.81 -1.95 16.85
C GLN A 120 2.39 -1.50 16.46
N LEU A 121 2.26 -0.70 15.42
CA LEU A 121 0.94 -0.27 14.90
C LEU A 121 0.10 -1.48 14.46
N ARG A 122 0.71 -2.43 13.77
CA ARG A 122 0.04 -3.67 13.38
C ARG A 122 -0.48 -4.44 14.61
N ASP A 123 0.35 -4.58 15.62
CA ASP A 123 -0.01 -5.30 16.84
C ASP A 123 -1.13 -4.60 17.62
N GLU A 124 -1.26 -3.30 17.45
CA GLU A 124 -2.35 -2.49 18.00
C GLU A 124 -3.64 -2.55 17.17
N GLY A 125 -3.64 -3.28 16.06
CA GLY A 125 -4.81 -3.48 15.21
C GLY A 125 -4.85 -2.66 13.93
N CYS A 126 -3.80 -1.89 13.62
CA CYS A 126 -3.71 -1.14 12.38
C CYS A 126 -3.29 -2.05 11.23
N GLU A 127 -3.95 -1.93 10.09
CA GLU A 127 -3.48 -2.48 8.84
C GLU A 127 -2.58 -1.45 8.15
N LEU A 128 -1.46 -1.91 7.59
CA LEU A 128 -0.45 -1.05 6.98
C LEU A 128 -0.27 -1.40 5.52
N LEU A 129 -0.30 -0.39 4.67
CA LEU A 129 -0.12 -0.54 3.23
C LEU A 129 0.96 0.43 2.78
N LEU A 130 2.08 -0.11 2.30
CA LEU A 130 3.27 0.66 1.97
C LEU A 130 3.63 0.52 0.51
N SER A 131 4.26 1.55 -0.06
CA SER A 131 4.93 1.44 -1.35
C SER A 131 6.37 1.95 -1.26
N CYS A 132 7.25 1.36 -2.06
CA CYS A 132 8.64 1.79 -2.18
C CYS A 132 9.23 1.35 -3.51
N LEU A 133 10.41 1.85 -3.84
CA LEU A 133 11.17 1.39 -4.99
C LEU A 133 11.85 0.04 -4.70
N PRO A 134 12.16 -0.76 -5.75
CA PRO A 134 12.86 -2.03 -5.57
C PRO A 134 14.23 -1.90 -4.92
N SER A 135 14.87 -0.74 -5.03
CA SER A 135 16.17 -0.45 -4.39
C SER A 135 16.08 -0.40 -2.86
N ASN A 136 14.87 -0.22 -2.31
CA ASN A 136 14.66 -0.20 -0.85
C ASN A 136 14.57 -1.61 -0.28
N ARG A 137 15.62 -2.40 -0.51
CA ARG A 137 15.68 -3.81 -0.09
C ARG A 137 15.68 -3.97 1.43
N THR A 138 16.31 -3.04 2.12
CA THR A 138 16.40 -3.08 3.58
C THR A 138 15.02 -3.08 4.22
N LEU A 139 14.11 -2.22 3.74
CA LEU A 139 12.73 -2.17 4.21
C LEU A 139 11.98 -3.47 3.87
N VAL A 140 12.07 -3.91 2.62
CA VAL A 140 11.36 -5.11 2.15
C VAL A 140 11.81 -6.36 2.93
N TYR A 141 13.11 -6.53 3.15
CA TYR A 141 13.64 -7.65 3.92
C TYR A 141 13.27 -7.58 5.40
N ALA A 142 13.33 -6.39 5.99
CA ALA A 142 13.01 -6.21 7.40
C ALA A 142 11.53 -6.52 7.71
N LEU A 143 10.64 -6.37 6.73
CA LEU A 143 9.22 -6.73 6.82
C LEU A 143 8.97 -8.15 6.30
N GLY A 144 9.78 -9.12 6.74
CA GLY A 144 9.79 -10.49 6.23
C GLY A 144 8.47 -11.26 6.37
N ASP A 145 7.64 -10.90 7.32
CA ASP A 145 6.33 -11.49 7.59
C ASP A 145 5.15 -10.77 6.91
N SER A 146 5.47 -9.80 6.03
CA SER A 146 4.45 -9.04 5.29
C SER A 146 4.12 -9.67 3.94
N ILE A 147 2.98 -9.26 3.36
CA ILE A 147 2.65 -9.54 1.96
C ILE A 147 3.48 -8.60 1.08
N LYS A 148 4.24 -9.16 0.13
CA LYS A 148 5.09 -8.40 -0.77
C LYS A 148 4.61 -8.58 -2.20
N VAL A 149 4.38 -7.46 -2.90
CA VAL A 149 3.98 -7.47 -4.31
C VAL A 149 5.02 -6.69 -5.11
N ASN A 150 5.69 -7.39 -6.02
CA ASN A 150 6.71 -6.79 -6.89
C ASN A 150 6.10 -6.33 -8.23
N ALA A 151 6.96 -5.82 -9.13
CA ALA A 151 6.54 -5.34 -10.45
C ALA A 151 5.77 -6.38 -11.26
N GLN A 152 6.15 -7.66 -11.18
CA GLN A 152 5.44 -8.74 -11.86
C GLN A 152 4.03 -8.93 -11.32
N GLY A 153 3.85 -8.87 -10.00
CA GLY A 153 2.55 -8.98 -9.36
C GLY A 153 1.62 -7.82 -9.68
N LEU A 154 2.17 -6.64 -10.00
CA LEU A 154 1.39 -5.46 -10.37
C LEU A 154 0.99 -5.44 -11.84
N ARG A 155 1.61 -6.24 -12.69
CA ARG A 155 1.27 -6.32 -14.10
C ARG A 155 -0.04 -7.07 -14.28
N VAL A 156 -0.95 -6.46 -15.04
CA VAL A 156 -2.16 -7.16 -15.50
C VAL A 156 -1.75 -8.05 -16.68
N GLN A 157 -1.79 -9.37 -16.48
CA GLN A 157 -1.43 -10.32 -17.52
C GLN A 157 -2.54 -10.41 -18.57
N PRO A 158 -2.22 -10.37 -19.88
CA PRO A 158 -3.27 -10.34 -20.92
C PRO A 158 -4.02 -11.67 -21.11
N ARG A 159 -3.68 -12.74 -20.40
CA ARG A 159 -4.26 -14.07 -20.60
C ARG A 159 -5.14 -14.60 -19.46
N GLU A 160 -5.43 -13.77 -18.50
CA GLU A 160 -6.36 -14.09 -17.42
C GLU A 160 -7.69 -13.34 -17.63
#